data_b0fe62fad6d13a53c73a30619f0a31cb
#
_entry.id   b0fe62fad6d13a53c73a30619f0a31cb
#
_cell.length_a   1.000
_cell.length_b   1.000
_cell.length_c   1.000
_cell.angle_alpha   90.00
_cell.angle_beta   90.00
_cell.angle_gamma   90.00
#
_symmetry.space_group_name_H-M   'P 1'
#
loop_
_entity.id
_entity.type
_entity.pdbx_description
1 polymer ?
#
loop_
_entity_poly.entity_id
_entity_poly.type
_entity_poly.pdbx_seq_one_letter_code
_entity_poly.pdbx_strand_id
1 'polypeptide(L)'
;ECAMVKTRVEIVHIDVDRDSLRRLADILDEYACDMRPSTVFFLADKLLAGEKVGFEGEPLTGLQVMGTLETRSIDFDYIFILSMNERVMPRRARTKSFIPDSLRHAFGMPPSNYAESIFAYYFYRMISRAKEVTMIYDARSGAGLAGGDVSRYILQLRHLFAKGIMDEQDWKFVLTGKTPYDPSVEKNDEIKEVISLFMKEGGKNFSASSLNSYRECQVRFFYQNVLGISTDPEPSEYIDAITGGNILHDMMLSLYLQEEKRKKYLEEAVLMTSDKISGMLADSDRLWQLTTRTVNKLHFNMRNEELDTPLSGAAKIVGARIMEQVQRVLCHDLRLAPFKIYGCEIEETLRIKLPSGRDVNFKFAIDRLDEVKIDGEWRLRIVDYKTGKIKLSADTLEEVMAGDYRSEQIFQLFTYAWLLTKRGGDRGEIHVRTEIYDVPGMLKMKESLPEIGKEIIYDYYECAGYFSKEIEAMIDGVFDNPRFEATADEGRCMMCGLKRLCRR
;
A
#
# COMPACT_ATOMS: atom_id res chain seq x y z
N GLU A 1 -6.98 37.70 -23.88
CA GLU A 1 -8.20 36.81 -23.90
C GLU A 1 -7.90 35.48 -23.17
N CYS A 2 -6.81 34.79 -23.47
CA CYS A 2 -6.50 33.50 -22.85
C CYS A 2 -6.27 33.57 -21.31
N ALA A 3 -5.68 34.66 -20.79
CA ALA A 3 -5.49 34.87 -19.36
C ALA A 3 -6.81 35.17 -18.62
N MET A 4 -7.72 35.92 -19.25
CA MET A 4 -9.02 36.24 -18.66
C MET A 4 -9.96 35.03 -18.59
N VAL A 5 -9.90 34.12 -19.57
CA VAL A 5 -10.66 32.87 -19.57
C VAL A 5 -10.16 31.95 -18.46
N LYS A 6 -8.84 31.85 -18.28
CA LYS A 6 -8.23 31.04 -17.22
C LYS A 6 -8.66 31.49 -15.83
N THR A 7 -8.64 32.80 -15.57
CA THR A 7 -9.05 33.37 -14.27
C THR A 7 -10.55 33.15 -13.98
N ARG A 8 -11.40 33.19 -15.01
CA ARG A 8 -12.84 32.98 -14.85
C ARG A 8 -13.19 31.52 -14.55
N VAL A 9 -12.48 30.57 -15.19
CA VAL A 9 -12.62 29.13 -14.92
C VAL A 9 -12.15 28.81 -13.50
N GLU A 10 -11.03 29.39 -13.05
CA GLU A 10 -10.52 29.20 -11.69
C GLU A 10 -11.51 29.72 -10.62
N ILE A 11 -12.17 30.85 -10.84
CA ILE A 11 -13.18 31.40 -9.89
C ILE A 11 -14.41 30.48 -9.82
N VAL A 12 -14.92 29.98 -10.94
CA VAL A 12 -16.07 29.07 -10.95
C VAL A 12 -15.74 27.76 -10.27
N HIS A 13 -14.54 27.22 -10.44
CA HIS A 13 -14.08 26.03 -9.70
C HIS A 13 -14.10 26.25 -8.19
N ILE A 14 -13.55 27.38 -7.72
CA ILE A 14 -13.52 27.70 -6.29
C ILE A 14 -14.93 27.78 -5.71
N ASP A 15 -15.89 28.34 -6.43
CA ASP A 15 -17.28 28.46 -5.94
C ASP A 15 -17.98 27.10 -5.89
N VAL A 16 -17.82 26.25 -6.89
CA VAL A 16 -18.38 24.88 -6.92
C VAL A 16 -17.78 24.04 -5.79
N ASP A 17 -16.46 24.08 -5.63
CA ASP A 17 -15.75 23.36 -4.58
C ASP A 17 -16.20 23.81 -3.19
N ARG A 18 -16.37 25.12 -2.99
CA ARG A 18 -16.85 25.70 -1.73
C ARG A 18 -18.27 25.24 -1.38
N ASP A 19 -19.17 25.19 -2.37
CA ASP A 19 -20.56 24.79 -2.12
C ASP A 19 -20.67 23.29 -1.84
N SER A 20 -19.87 22.46 -2.46
CA SER A 20 -19.78 21.01 -2.18
C SER A 20 -19.20 20.74 -0.78
N LEU A 21 -18.17 21.48 -0.36
CA LEU A 21 -17.63 21.37 0.99
C LEU A 21 -18.59 21.87 2.06
N ARG A 22 -19.36 22.95 1.81
CA ARG A 22 -20.43 23.41 2.70
C ARG A 22 -21.50 22.35 2.85
N ARG A 23 -21.96 21.76 1.76
CA ARG A 23 -22.94 20.69 1.80
C ARG A 23 -22.46 19.47 2.60
N LEU A 24 -21.17 19.12 2.50
CA LEU A 24 -20.59 18.09 3.34
C LEU A 24 -20.62 18.48 4.82
N ALA A 25 -20.24 19.71 5.15
CA ALA A 25 -20.27 20.22 6.53
C ALA A 25 -21.70 20.20 7.11
N ASP A 26 -22.69 20.67 6.35
CA ASP A 26 -24.09 20.67 6.75
C ASP A 26 -24.62 19.25 7.04
N ILE A 27 -24.24 18.26 6.22
CA ILE A 27 -24.59 16.86 6.44
C ILE A 27 -23.93 16.30 7.71
N LEU A 28 -22.65 16.61 7.92
CA LEU A 28 -21.95 16.15 9.12
C LEU A 28 -22.56 16.73 10.41
N ASP A 29 -22.97 17.99 10.36
CA ASP A 29 -23.64 18.66 11.49
C ASP A 29 -25.07 18.13 11.71
N GLU A 30 -25.86 17.92 10.65
CA GLU A 30 -27.23 17.41 10.72
C GLU A 30 -27.31 16.01 11.34
N TYR A 31 -26.38 15.14 10.96
CA TYR A 31 -26.37 13.74 11.44
C TYR A 31 -25.45 13.53 12.64
N ALA A 32 -24.84 14.59 13.19
CA ALA A 32 -23.91 14.55 14.33
C ALA A 32 -22.85 13.42 14.20
N CYS A 33 -22.31 13.28 12.98
CA CYS A 33 -21.34 12.23 12.66
C CYS A 33 -19.98 12.54 13.28
N ASP A 34 -19.60 11.81 14.31
CA ASP A 34 -18.24 11.88 14.87
C ASP A 34 -17.29 11.05 13.98
N MET A 35 -16.66 11.73 13.03
CA MET A 35 -15.74 11.09 12.06
C MET A 35 -14.30 11.53 12.31
N ARG A 36 -13.36 10.63 11.98
CA ARG A 36 -11.94 10.99 11.96
C ARG A 36 -11.69 12.07 10.90
N PRO A 37 -10.79 13.02 11.15
CA PRO A 37 -10.43 14.03 10.15
C PRO A 37 -10.03 13.45 8.79
N SER A 38 -9.29 12.33 8.78
CA SER A 38 -8.91 11.61 7.55
C SER A 38 -10.12 11.14 6.74
N THR A 39 -11.18 10.66 7.40
CA THR A 39 -12.43 10.24 6.72
C THR A 39 -13.16 11.44 6.13
N VAL A 40 -13.18 12.58 6.85
CA VAL A 40 -13.79 13.82 6.35
C VAL A 40 -13.03 14.32 5.11
N PHE A 41 -11.70 14.35 5.14
CA PHE A 41 -10.89 14.71 3.97
C PHE A 41 -11.09 13.77 2.79
N PHE A 42 -11.16 12.47 3.03
CA PHE A 42 -11.45 11.49 1.97
C PHE A 42 -12.82 11.72 1.31
N LEU A 43 -13.86 11.99 2.11
CA LEU A 43 -15.19 12.32 1.60
C LEU A 43 -15.18 13.62 0.80
N ALA A 44 -14.46 14.64 1.29
CA ALA A 44 -14.26 15.89 0.58
C ALA A 44 -13.58 15.66 -0.78
N ASP A 45 -12.47 14.95 -0.83
CA ASP A 45 -11.77 14.61 -2.08
C ASP A 45 -12.67 13.83 -3.05
N LYS A 46 -13.47 12.90 -2.54
CA LYS A 46 -14.39 12.10 -3.35
C LYS A 46 -15.54 12.94 -3.93
N LEU A 47 -16.05 13.90 -3.17
CA LEU A 47 -17.04 14.86 -3.64
C LEU A 47 -16.45 15.79 -4.70
N LEU A 48 -15.31 16.41 -4.42
CA LEU A 48 -14.63 17.32 -5.33
C LEU A 48 -14.23 16.64 -6.65
N ALA A 49 -13.77 15.39 -6.60
CA ALA A 49 -13.44 14.60 -7.80
C ALA A 49 -14.66 14.30 -8.68
N GLY A 50 -15.87 14.36 -8.12
CA GLY A 50 -17.14 14.19 -8.83
C GLY A 50 -17.70 15.46 -9.45
N GLU A 51 -17.22 16.63 -9.01
CA GLU A 51 -17.72 17.92 -9.45
C GLU A 51 -17.37 18.21 -10.91
N LYS A 52 -18.31 18.81 -11.59
CA LYS A 52 -18.18 19.19 -13.01
C LYS A 52 -18.46 20.67 -13.17
N VAL A 53 -17.47 21.38 -13.67
CA VAL A 53 -17.65 22.79 -14.03
C VAL A 53 -18.15 22.85 -15.48
N GLY A 54 -19.34 23.40 -15.68
CA GLY A 54 -19.87 23.68 -16.99
C GLY A 54 -19.08 24.79 -17.67
N PHE A 55 -18.53 24.53 -18.84
CA PHE A 55 -17.96 25.61 -19.65
C PHE A 55 -19.08 26.37 -20.31
N GLU A 56 -19.20 27.67 -20.07
CA GLU A 56 -19.99 28.57 -20.87
C GLU A 56 -19.18 28.91 -22.13
N GLY A 57 -19.66 28.49 -23.28
CA GLY A 57 -19.06 28.80 -24.58
C GLY A 57 -20.09 28.75 -25.68
N GLU A 58 -19.84 29.45 -26.78
CA GLU A 58 -20.64 29.29 -27.97
C GLU A 58 -20.22 28.03 -28.73
N PRO A 59 -20.99 26.95 -28.66
CA PRO A 59 -20.59 25.64 -29.20
C PRO A 59 -20.64 25.54 -30.72
N LEU A 60 -20.89 26.64 -31.43
CA LEU A 60 -21.13 26.65 -32.87
C LEU A 60 -20.05 27.33 -33.71
N THR A 61 -19.03 27.89 -33.12
CA THR A 61 -17.93 28.59 -33.80
C THR A 61 -16.58 27.96 -33.52
N GLY A 62 -15.74 27.77 -34.53
CA GLY A 62 -14.38 27.23 -34.42
C GLY A 62 -14.30 25.70 -34.26
N LEU A 63 -13.18 25.20 -33.76
CA LEU A 63 -12.95 23.77 -33.53
C LEU A 63 -13.80 23.25 -32.38
N GLN A 64 -14.58 22.23 -32.63
CA GLN A 64 -15.43 21.57 -31.64
C GLN A 64 -14.80 20.29 -31.20
N VAL A 65 -14.64 20.08 -29.87
CA VAL A 65 -14.16 18.83 -29.25
C VAL A 65 -15.31 18.23 -28.46
N MET A 66 -15.84 17.12 -28.96
CA MET A 66 -17.08 16.50 -28.46
C MET A 66 -16.90 15.00 -28.26
N GLY A 67 -17.67 14.41 -27.34
CA GLY A 67 -17.85 12.97 -27.27
C GLY A 67 -18.86 12.49 -28.33
N THR A 68 -18.90 11.19 -28.61
CA THR A 68 -19.81 10.60 -29.62
C THR A 68 -21.29 10.78 -29.31
N LEU A 69 -21.67 10.97 -28.06
CA LEU A 69 -23.06 11.19 -27.67
C LEU A 69 -23.50 12.65 -27.88
N GLU A 70 -22.58 13.57 -27.77
CA GLU A 70 -22.80 15.00 -27.93
C GLU A 70 -22.93 15.38 -29.42
N THR A 71 -22.40 14.56 -30.35
CA THR A 71 -22.47 14.78 -31.80
C THR A 71 -23.81 14.36 -32.44
N ARG A 72 -24.77 13.91 -31.62
CA ARG A 72 -26.08 13.45 -32.14
C ARG A 72 -26.82 14.54 -32.84
N SER A 73 -27.32 14.22 -34.07
CA SER A 73 -28.08 15.12 -34.92
C SER A 73 -27.34 16.37 -35.40
N ILE A 74 -26.02 16.42 -35.24
CA ILE A 74 -25.17 17.48 -35.77
C ILE A 74 -24.39 16.95 -36.96
N ASP A 75 -24.32 17.73 -38.04
CA ASP A 75 -23.55 17.41 -39.24
C ASP A 75 -22.27 18.25 -39.27
N PHE A 76 -21.16 17.64 -39.67
CA PHE A 76 -19.86 18.28 -39.78
C PHE A 76 -19.29 18.02 -41.17
N ASP A 77 -18.59 19.00 -41.74
CA ASP A 77 -17.88 18.86 -43.01
C ASP A 77 -16.59 18.06 -42.85
N TYR A 78 -15.84 18.30 -41.76
CA TYR A 78 -14.55 17.69 -41.44
C TYR A 78 -14.60 17.08 -40.04
N ILE A 79 -14.23 15.81 -39.94
CA ILE A 79 -14.28 15.08 -38.66
C ILE A 79 -12.95 14.40 -38.42
N PHE A 80 -12.40 14.63 -37.21
CA PHE A 80 -11.23 13.89 -36.68
C PHE A 80 -11.70 13.01 -35.54
N ILE A 81 -11.59 11.69 -35.67
CA ILE A 81 -12.00 10.74 -34.65
C ILE A 81 -10.75 10.12 -34.03
N LEU A 82 -10.53 10.39 -32.75
CA LEU A 82 -9.38 9.91 -32.01
C LEU A 82 -9.66 8.56 -31.32
N SER A 83 -8.60 7.80 -31.05
CA SER A 83 -8.66 6.53 -30.31
C SER A 83 -9.58 5.49 -30.95
N MET A 84 -9.50 5.33 -32.27
CA MET A 84 -10.27 4.36 -33.06
C MET A 84 -9.71 2.92 -32.86
N ASN A 85 -9.55 2.53 -31.59
CA ASN A 85 -9.11 1.20 -31.17
C ASN A 85 -10.31 0.37 -30.69
N GLU A 86 -10.24 -0.93 -30.88
CA GLU A 86 -11.23 -1.88 -30.36
C GLU A 86 -11.36 -1.76 -28.84
N ARG A 87 -12.56 -1.83 -28.30
CA ARG A 87 -12.92 -1.59 -26.89
C ARG A 87 -12.88 -0.14 -26.41
N VAL A 88 -12.35 0.79 -27.22
CA VAL A 88 -12.42 2.23 -26.98
C VAL A 88 -13.54 2.82 -27.86
N MET A 89 -13.49 2.50 -29.14
CA MET A 89 -14.52 2.87 -30.14
C MET A 89 -14.80 1.65 -31.05
N PRO A 90 -15.89 0.90 -30.84
CA PRO A 90 -16.94 1.09 -29.84
C PRO A 90 -16.48 0.68 -28.42
N ARG A 91 -16.99 1.40 -27.43
CA ARG A 91 -16.82 0.99 -26.03
C ARG A 91 -17.66 -0.26 -25.80
N ARG A 92 -17.04 -1.30 -25.25
CA ARG A 92 -17.76 -2.54 -24.92
C ARG A 92 -18.80 -2.28 -23.83
N ALA A 93 -20.06 -2.55 -24.12
CA ALA A 93 -21.12 -2.47 -23.12
C ALA A 93 -20.87 -3.56 -22.05
N ARG A 94 -20.51 -3.12 -20.82
CA ARG A 94 -20.47 -4.02 -19.67
C ARG A 94 -21.85 -4.02 -19.02
N THR A 95 -22.67 -5.04 -19.29
CA THR A 95 -23.89 -5.25 -18.51
C THR A 95 -23.51 -5.80 -17.15
N LYS A 96 -23.80 -5.03 -16.10
CA LYS A 96 -23.67 -5.48 -14.70
C LYS A 96 -24.88 -6.35 -14.26
N SER A 97 -25.58 -6.94 -15.21
CA SER A 97 -26.80 -7.70 -14.94
C SER A 97 -26.47 -9.18 -14.75
N PHE A 98 -27.06 -9.78 -13.71
CA PHE A 98 -27.03 -11.21 -13.47
C PHE A 98 -27.94 -12.02 -14.40
N ILE A 99 -28.76 -11.35 -15.25
CA ILE A 99 -29.68 -12.00 -16.17
C ILE A 99 -28.95 -12.32 -17.48
N PRO A 100 -28.75 -13.59 -17.84
CA PRO A 100 -28.14 -13.99 -19.10
C PRO A 100 -28.94 -13.54 -20.30
N ASP A 101 -28.28 -13.31 -21.46
CA ASP A 101 -28.94 -12.84 -22.67
C ASP A 101 -30.02 -13.82 -23.21
N SER A 102 -29.84 -15.14 -22.97
CA SER A 102 -30.85 -16.14 -23.29
C SER A 102 -32.18 -15.91 -22.57
N LEU A 103 -32.13 -15.55 -21.29
CA LEU A 103 -33.34 -15.21 -20.53
C LEU A 103 -33.89 -13.86 -20.97
N ARG A 104 -33.04 -12.89 -21.26
CA ARG A 104 -33.47 -11.59 -21.79
C ARG A 104 -34.28 -11.76 -23.09
N HIS A 105 -33.78 -12.56 -23.99
CA HIS A 105 -34.48 -12.88 -25.23
C HIS A 105 -35.83 -13.59 -24.97
N ALA A 106 -35.85 -14.57 -24.07
CA ALA A 106 -37.06 -15.31 -23.74
C ALA A 106 -38.17 -14.44 -23.16
N PHE A 107 -37.82 -13.38 -22.45
CA PHE A 107 -38.74 -12.46 -21.78
C PHE A 107 -38.91 -11.09 -22.53
N GLY A 108 -38.43 -10.97 -23.76
CA GLY A 108 -38.56 -9.74 -24.53
C GLY A 108 -37.78 -8.54 -23.99
N MET A 109 -36.76 -8.77 -23.16
CA MET A 109 -35.90 -7.74 -22.61
C MET A 109 -34.82 -7.34 -23.64
N PRO A 110 -34.38 -6.06 -23.66
CA PRO A 110 -33.29 -5.64 -24.54
C PRO A 110 -32.03 -6.49 -24.29
N PRO A 111 -31.41 -7.05 -25.35
CA PRO A 111 -30.17 -7.81 -25.19
C PRO A 111 -29.00 -6.91 -24.78
N SER A 112 -27.95 -7.48 -24.25
CA SER A 112 -26.78 -6.73 -23.75
C SER A 112 -26.03 -5.97 -24.84
N ASN A 113 -26.12 -6.43 -26.10
CA ASN A 113 -25.51 -5.80 -27.26
C ASN A 113 -26.34 -4.64 -27.88
N TYR A 114 -27.53 -4.35 -27.33
CA TYR A 114 -28.36 -3.26 -27.82
C TYR A 114 -27.67 -1.89 -27.78
N ALA A 115 -26.91 -1.64 -26.73
CA ALA A 115 -26.10 -0.43 -26.59
C ALA A 115 -25.01 -0.31 -27.67
N GLU A 116 -24.40 -1.43 -28.09
CA GLU A 116 -23.41 -1.44 -29.18
C GLU A 116 -24.06 -1.07 -30.54
N SER A 117 -25.27 -1.51 -30.76
CA SER A 117 -26.03 -1.14 -31.97
C SER A 117 -26.37 0.36 -32.04
N ILE A 118 -26.68 0.96 -30.89
CA ILE A 118 -26.92 2.41 -30.81
C ILE A 118 -25.62 3.18 -31.10
N PHE A 119 -24.50 2.76 -30.52
CA PHE A 119 -23.19 3.38 -30.80
C PHE A 119 -22.79 3.26 -32.27
N ALA A 120 -23.04 2.10 -32.87
CA ALA A 120 -22.82 1.91 -34.30
C ALA A 120 -23.68 2.88 -35.15
N TYR A 121 -24.95 3.02 -34.78
CA TYR A 121 -25.84 3.96 -35.46
C TYR A 121 -25.31 5.41 -35.37
N TYR A 122 -24.91 5.87 -34.19
CA TYR A 122 -24.38 7.23 -34.05
C TYR A 122 -23.06 7.42 -34.80
N PHE A 123 -22.19 6.43 -34.81
CA PHE A 123 -20.94 6.48 -35.56
C PHE A 123 -21.22 6.64 -37.08
N TYR A 124 -22.02 5.73 -37.65
CA TYR A 124 -22.32 5.79 -39.08
C TYR A 124 -23.15 7.04 -39.48
N ARG A 125 -24.04 7.48 -38.59
CA ARG A 125 -24.81 8.72 -38.81
C ARG A 125 -23.90 9.94 -38.83
N MET A 126 -22.95 10.03 -37.95
CA MET A 126 -21.99 11.13 -37.86
C MET A 126 -21.14 11.25 -39.14
N ILE A 127 -20.60 10.14 -39.62
CA ILE A 127 -19.71 10.15 -40.80
C ILE A 127 -20.45 10.23 -42.13
N SER A 128 -21.73 9.89 -42.17
CA SER A 128 -22.49 9.74 -43.42
C SER A 128 -22.64 11.04 -44.24
N ARG A 129 -22.49 12.20 -43.61
CA ARG A 129 -22.64 13.52 -44.27
C ARG A 129 -21.34 14.33 -44.25
N ALA A 130 -20.27 13.80 -43.71
CA ALA A 130 -18.99 14.46 -43.72
C ALA A 130 -18.34 14.44 -45.09
N LYS A 131 -17.67 15.53 -45.47
CA LYS A 131 -16.86 15.61 -46.69
C LYS A 131 -15.58 14.83 -46.56
N GLU A 132 -14.96 14.91 -45.35
CA GLU A 132 -13.71 14.23 -45.02
C GLU A 132 -13.72 13.74 -43.59
N VAL A 133 -13.25 12.51 -43.38
CA VAL A 133 -13.19 11.87 -42.07
C VAL A 133 -11.79 11.29 -41.85
N THR A 134 -11.09 11.80 -40.85
CA THR A 134 -9.79 11.28 -40.41
C THR A 134 -9.95 10.45 -39.13
N MET A 135 -9.61 9.18 -39.21
CA MET A 135 -9.67 8.25 -38.06
C MET A 135 -8.26 7.92 -37.57
N ILE A 136 -7.99 8.17 -36.29
CA ILE A 136 -6.67 7.97 -35.71
C ILE A 136 -6.75 6.84 -34.70
N TYR A 137 -5.90 5.82 -34.85
CA TYR A 137 -5.78 4.70 -33.92
C TYR A 137 -4.31 4.44 -33.57
N ASP A 138 -4.09 3.80 -32.42
CA ASP A 138 -2.77 3.36 -31.96
C ASP A 138 -2.51 1.93 -32.42
N ALA A 139 -1.55 1.74 -33.32
CA ALA A 139 -1.18 0.44 -33.89
C ALA A 139 -0.13 -0.32 -33.06
N ARG A 140 0.33 0.24 -31.92
CA ARG A 140 1.35 -0.42 -31.09
C ARG A 140 0.79 -1.70 -30.47
N SER A 141 1.48 -2.81 -30.64
CA SER A 141 1.24 -4.04 -29.90
C SER A 141 1.76 -3.85 -28.46
N GLY A 142 0.88 -3.49 -27.53
CA GLY A 142 1.22 -3.36 -26.11
C GLY A 142 1.29 -4.72 -25.41
N ALA A 143 2.25 -4.93 -24.52
CA ALA A 143 2.35 -6.08 -23.64
C ALA A 143 1.26 -6.08 -22.53
N GLY A 144 0.04 -5.67 -22.84
CA GLY A 144 -1.08 -5.61 -21.91
C GLY A 144 -2.42 -5.81 -22.60
N LEU A 145 -3.48 -6.09 -21.81
CA LEU A 145 -4.88 -6.30 -22.27
C LEU A 145 -5.51 -5.14 -23.09
N ALA A 146 -4.82 -4.02 -23.26
CA ALA A 146 -5.18 -2.85 -24.05
C ALA A 146 -4.33 -2.74 -25.33
N GLY A 147 -4.06 -3.85 -26.00
CA GLY A 147 -3.32 -3.88 -27.27
C GLY A 147 -3.97 -3.04 -28.35
N GLY A 148 -3.16 -2.54 -29.28
CA GLY A 148 -3.53 -1.63 -30.37
C GLY A 148 -4.37 -2.26 -31.48
N ASP A 149 -5.40 -3.06 -31.14
CA ASP A 149 -6.32 -3.59 -32.14
C ASP A 149 -7.12 -2.46 -32.79
N VAL A 150 -7.16 -2.48 -34.10
CA VAL A 150 -7.94 -1.51 -34.89
C VAL A 150 -9.44 -1.68 -34.63
N SER A 151 -10.16 -0.57 -34.49
CA SER A 151 -11.59 -0.59 -34.30
C SER A 151 -12.29 -1.40 -35.39
N ARG A 152 -13.29 -2.21 -34.99
CA ARG A 152 -14.16 -2.93 -35.92
C ARG A 152 -14.85 -2.03 -36.93
N TYR A 153 -15.10 -0.75 -36.62
CA TYR A 153 -15.69 0.20 -37.53
C TYR A 153 -14.75 0.55 -38.67
N ILE A 154 -13.44 0.71 -38.43
CA ILE A 154 -12.46 0.89 -39.50
C ILE A 154 -12.42 -0.35 -40.39
N LEU A 155 -12.42 -1.55 -39.79
CA LEU A 155 -12.44 -2.80 -40.57
C LEU A 155 -13.72 -2.95 -41.41
N GLN A 156 -14.89 -2.58 -40.86
CA GLN A 156 -16.14 -2.60 -41.59
C GLN A 156 -16.14 -1.60 -42.74
N LEU A 157 -15.66 -0.38 -42.54
CA LEU A 157 -15.51 0.61 -43.60
C LEU A 157 -14.53 0.11 -44.68
N ARG A 158 -13.37 -0.39 -44.31
CA ARG A 158 -12.32 -0.89 -45.21
C ARG A 158 -12.83 -2.03 -46.10
N HIS A 159 -13.57 -2.97 -45.56
CA HIS A 159 -13.94 -4.19 -46.26
C HIS A 159 -15.35 -4.19 -46.85
N LEU A 160 -16.27 -3.44 -46.26
CA LEU A 160 -17.69 -3.47 -46.63
C LEU A 160 -18.22 -2.19 -47.33
N PHE A 161 -17.91 -1.02 -46.76
CA PHE A 161 -18.60 0.21 -47.14
C PHE A 161 -17.74 1.21 -47.92
N ALA A 162 -16.48 1.31 -47.67
CA ALA A 162 -15.59 2.33 -48.24
C ALA A 162 -14.41 1.71 -49.02
N LYS A 163 -14.64 0.58 -49.67
CA LYS A 163 -13.62 -0.11 -50.46
C LYS A 163 -13.09 0.79 -51.59
N GLY A 164 -11.79 1.15 -51.52
CA GLY A 164 -11.11 1.99 -52.50
C GLY A 164 -11.25 3.50 -52.27
N ILE A 165 -11.91 3.94 -51.18
CA ILE A 165 -12.05 5.36 -50.82
C ILE A 165 -11.15 5.70 -49.62
N MET A 166 -10.76 4.69 -48.82
CA MET A 166 -9.90 4.91 -47.67
C MET A 166 -8.43 4.93 -48.07
N ASP A 167 -7.72 5.95 -47.60
CA ASP A 167 -6.27 6.03 -47.59
C ASP A 167 -5.75 5.77 -46.17
N GLU A 168 -4.69 4.98 -46.01
CA GLU A 168 -4.13 4.60 -44.72
C GLU A 168 -2.66 4.99 -44.66
N GLN A 169 -2.31 5.78 -43.66
CA GLN A 169 -0.96 6.29 -43.46
C GLN A 169 -0.40 5.87 -42.10
N ASP A 170 0.77 5.28 -42.11
CA ASP A 170 1.52 4.95 -40.88
C ASP A 170 2.34 6.15 -40.41
N TRP A 171 1.96 6.69 -39.27
CA TRP A 171 2.71 7.78 -38.63
C TRP A 171 3.57 7.22 -37.48
N LYS A 172 4.87 7.23 -37.67
CA LYS A 172 5.82 6.81 -36.63
C LYS A 172 6.32 8.05 -35.88
N PHE A 173 5.83 8.21 -34.66
CA PHE A 173 6.42 9.19 -33.75
C PHE A 173 7.59 8.55 -33.02
N VAL A 174 8.78 9.02 -33.24
CA VAL A 174 9.87 8.79 -32.31
C VAL A 174 9.63 9.76 -31.15
N LEU A 175 9.08 9.24 -30.06
CA LEU A 175 9.14 9.97 -28.81
C LEU A 175 10.62 10.12 -28.49
N THR A 176 11.21 11.27 -28.83
CA THR A 176 12.51 11.67 -28.28
C THR A 176 12.35 11.53 -26.79
N GLY A 177 13.09 10.57 -26.21
CA GLY A 177 12.92 10.15 -24.84
C GLY A 177 12.80 11.35 -23.93
N LYS A 178 11.89 11.28 -22.96
CA LYS A 178 11.91 12.23 -21.85
C LYS A 178 13.36 12.32 -21.40
N THR A 179 13.90 13.53 -21.34
CA THR A 179 15.18 13.75 -20.65
C THR A 179 15.06 12.98 -19.34
N PRO A 180 15.95 12.03 -19.04
CA PRO A 180 15.82 11.25 -17.83
C PRO A 180 15.72 12.21 -16.65
N TYR A 181 14.55 12.30 -16.04
CA TYR A 181 14.38 13.09 -14.84
C TYR A 181 15.00 12.31 -13.69
N ASP A 182 16.06 12.84 -13.11
CA ASP A 182 16.65 12.29 -11.90
C ASP A 182 15.84 12.84 -10.69
N PRO A 183 15.07 12.01 -9.99
CA PRO A 183 14.33 12.43 -8.82
C PRO A 183 15.19 12.51 -7.56
N SER A 184 16.50 12.32 -7.65
CA SER A 184 17.43 12.43 -6.52
C SER A 184 17.41 13.83 -5.93
N VAL A 185 17.58 13.94 -4.61
CA VAL A 185 17.43 15.20 -3.86
C VAL A 185 18.77 15.59 -3.26
N GLU A 186 19.32 16.72 -3.70
CA GLU A 186 20.52 17.32 -3.12
C GLU A 186 20.25 17.84 -1.70
N LYS A 187 21.17 17.60 -0.76
CA LYS A 187 21.04 18.03 0.62
C LYS A 187 21.52 19.48 0.78
N ASN A 188 20.60 20.43 0.66
CA ASN A 188 20.83 21.81 1.03
C ASN A 188 20.87 21.99 2.58
N ASP A 189 21.15 23.19 3.05
CA ASP A 189 21.31 23.43 4.48
C ASP A 189 19.99 23.26 5.26
N GLU A 190 18.85 23.58 4.65
CA GLU A 190 17.52 23.35 5.26
C GLU A 190 17.25 21.84 5.47
N ILE A 191 17.57 21.02 4.49
CA ILE A 191 17.44 19.55 4.58
C ILE A 191 18.39 19.01 5.64
N LYS A 192 19.63 19.49 5.72
CA LYS A 192 20.59 19.10 6.76
C LYS A 192 20.10 19.45 8.15
N GLU A 193 19.44 20.61 8.32
CA GLU A 193 18.83 20.99 9.58
C GLU A 193 17.74 20.01 10.00
N VAL A 194 16.84 19.62 9.08
CA VAL A 194 15.81 18.61 9.36
C VAL A 194 16.41 17.25 9.66
N ILE A 195 17.45 16.82 8.97
CA ILE A 195 18.17 15.57 9.24
C ILE A 195 18.82 15.61 10.63
N SER A 196 19.33 16.76 11.07
CA SER A 196 19.93 16.91 12.42
C SER A 196 18.96 16.59 13.56
N LEU A 197 17.64 16.63 13.31
CA LEU A 197 16.64 16.25 14.30
C LEU A 197 16.74 14.76 14.71
N PHE A 198 17.35 13.90 13.90
CA PHE A 198 17.59 12.51 14.27
C PHE A 198 18.70 12.36 15.36
N MET A 199 19.51 13.40 15.54
CA MET A 199 20.53 13.47 16.58
C MET A 199 20.06 14.22 17.83
N LYS A 200 18.96 14.98 17.71
CA LYS A 200 18.44 15.82 18.81
C LYS A 200 17.59 14.96 19.75
N GLU A 201 17.81 15.10 21.06
CA GLU A 201 17.00 14.44 22.08
C GLU A 201 15.53 14.85 21.95
N GLY A 202 14.62 13.85 21.93
CA GLY A 202 13.19 14.08 21.67
C GLY A 202 12.84 14.47 20.23
N GLY A 203 13.81 14.44 19.32
CA GLY A 203 13.61 14.72 17.91
C GLY A 203 13.08 13.53 17.12
N LYS A 204 13.52 13.41 15.86
CA LYS A 204 13.15 12.28 14.98
C LYS A 204 13.90 11.01 15.36
N ASN A 205 13.27 9.87 15.08
CA ASN A 205 13.83 8.56 15.37
C ASN A 205 14.03 7.76 14.08
N PHE A 206 15.15 7.05 13.99
CA PHE A 206 15.27 5.94 13.06
C PHE A 206 14.42 4.75 13.54
N SER A 207 14.07 3.88 12.62
CA SER A 207 13.41 2.59 12.90
C SER A 207 13.84 1.57 11.85
N ALA A 208 13.59 0.29 12.09
CA ALA A 208 13.87 -0.76 11.12
C ALA A 208 13.16 -0.49 9.78
N SER A 209 11.89 -0.03 9.80
CA SER A 209 11.13 0.32 8.61
C SER A 209 11.68 1.56 7.90
N SER A 210 12.15 2.58 8.64
CA SER A 210 12.76 3.77 8.04
C SER A 210 14.08 3.44 7.35
N LEU A 211 14.93 2.61 7.95
CA LEU A 211 16.16 2.14 7.33
C LEU A 211 15.90 1.20 6.15
N ASN A 212 14.86 0.37 6.21
CA ASN A 212 14.40 -0.39 5.04
C ASN A 212 14.03 0.54 3.89
N SER A 213 13.29 1.62 4.17
CA SER A 213 12.95 2.62 3.15
C SER A 213 14.19 3.29 2.57
N TYR A 214 15.20 3.60 3.40
CA TYR A 214 16.47 4.19 2.96
C TYR A 214 17.26 3.23 2.06
N ARG A 215 17.35 1.97 2.46
CA ARG A 215 18.02 0.89 1.74
C ARG A 215 17.39 0.62 0.37
N GLU A 216 16.06 0.68 0.28
CA GLU A 216 15.33 0.46 -0.97
C GLU A 216 15.36 1.66 -1.90
N CYS A 217 15.16 2.86 -1.36
CA CYS A 217 15.14 4.11 -2.10
C CYS A 217 15.33 5.29 -1.13
N GLN A 218 16.50 5.96 -1.21
CA GLN A 218 16.81 7.07 -0.32
C GLN A 218 15.86 8.26 -0.51
N VAL A 219 15.34 8.48 -1.72
CA VAL A 219 14.32 9.51 -1.98
C VAL A 219 12.99 9.20 -1.28
N ARG A 220 12.60 7.91 -1.22
CA ARG A 220 11.42 7.49 -0.45
C ARG A 220 11.61 7.77 1.04
N PHE A 221 12.77 7.42 1.59
CA PHE A 221 13.12 7.74 2.98
C PHE A 221 13.06 9.25 3.23
N PHE A 222 13.61 10.06 2.32
CA PHE A 222 13.57 11.52 2.42
C PHE A 222 12.14 12.03 2.53
N TYR A 223 11.26 11.67 1.61
CA TYR A 223 9.88 12.15 1.66
C TYR A 223 9.12 11.63 2.90
N GLN A 224 9.21 10.35 3.21
CA GLN A 224 8.44 9.74 4.29
C GLN A 224 8.99 10.03 5.68
N ASN A 225 10.30 9.89 5.88
CA ASN A 225 10.90 9.93 7.21
C ASN A 225 11.54 11.28 7.55
N VAL A 226 12.16 11.96 6.56
CA VAL A 226 12.75 13.27 6.76
C VAL A 226 11.67 14.37 6.69
N LEU A 227 10.83 14.38 5.66
CA LEU A 227 9.77 15.38 5.51
C LEU A 227 8.44 15.00 6.19
N GLY A 228 8.22 13.72 6.50
CA GLY A 228 7.00 13.24 7.14
C GLY A 228 5.79 13.19 6.20
N ILE A 229 6.02 13.11 4.88
CA ILE A 229 4.93 12.98 3.91
C ILE A 229 4.41 11.54 3.97
N SER A 230 3.20 11.36 4.50
CA SER A 230 2.50 10.09 4.48
C SER A 230 1.54 10.02 3.30
N THR A 231 1.43 8.84 2.71
CA THR A 231 0.30 8.51 1.84
C THR A 231 -0.73 7.84 2.73
N ASP A 232 -1.76 8.56 3.14
CA ASP A 232 -2.82 7.98 3.95
C ASP A 232 -3.53 6.88 3.13
N PRO A 233 -3.70 5.68 3.71
CA PRO A 233 -4.47 4.64 3.04
C PRO A 233 -5.92 5.10 2.91
N GLU A 234 -6.52 4.84 1.74
CA GLU A 234 -7.96 5.09 1.54
C GLU A 234 -8.75 4.33 2.60
N PRO A 235 -9.72 4.97 3.27
CA PRO A 235 -10.60 4.29 4.19
C PRO A 235 -11.31 3.13 3.48
N SER A 236 -11.20 1.93 4.04
CA SER A 236 -11.81 0.72 3.48
C SER A 236 -12.97 0.27 4.36
N GLU A 237 -14.09 -0.08 3.74
CA GLU A 237 -15.21 -0.76 4.42
C GLU A 237 -14.84 -2.16 4.90
N TYR A 238 -13.76 -2.72 4.37
CA TYR A 238 -13.27 -4.05 4.69
C TYR A 238 -12.01 -3.98 5.54
N ILE A 239 -11.87 -4.92 6.47
CA ILE A 239 -10.63 -5.10 7.22
C ILE A 239 -9.53 -5.51 6.22
N ASP A 240 -8.59 -4.62 5.98
CA ASP A 240 -7.44 -4.89 5.12
C ASP A 240 -6.39 -5.79 5.80
N ALA A 241 -5.39 -6.21 5.05
CA ALA A 241 -4.36 -7.12 5.56
C ALA A 241 -3.52 -6.51 6.68
N ILE A 242 -3.28 -5.19 6.65
CA ILE A 242 -2.51 -4.48 7.67
C ILE A 242 -3.31 -4.40 8.97
N THR A 243 -4.56 -3.96 8.88
CA THR A 243 -5.47 -3.90 10.04
C THR A 243 -5.69 -5.29 10.63
N GLY A 244 -5.84 -6.33 9.79
CA GLY A 244 -5.94 -7.73 10.25
C GLY A 244 -4.69 -8.19 11.00
N GLY A 245 -3.50 -7.82 10.53
CA GLY A 245 -2.23 -8.06 11.23
C GLY A 245 -2.20 -7.38 12.60
N ASN A 246 -2.52 -6.08 12.65
CA ASN A 246 -2.54 -5.32 13.91
C ASN A 246 -3.53 -5.89 14.93
N ILE A 247 -4.68 -6.42 14.48
CA ILE A 247 -5.63 -7.10 15.34
C ILE A 247 -5.01 -8.37 15.94
N LEU A 248 -4.33 -9.19 15.14
CA LEU A 248 -3.64 -10.38 15.62
C LEU A 248 -2.60 -10.03 16.69
N HIS A 249 -1.77 -9.01 16.45
CA HIS A 249 -0.75 -8.54 17.39
C HIS A 249 -1.36 -8.07 18.72
N ASP A 250 -2.42 -7.24 18.71
CA ASP A 250 -3.10 -6.77 19.93
C ASP A 250 -3.76 -7.94 20.70
N MET A 251 -4.28 -8.95 19.98
CA MET A 251 -4.82 -10.16 20.60
C MET A 251 -3.73 -11.00 21.28
N MET A 252 -2.59 -11.22 20.62
CA MET A 252 -1.46 -11.98 21.22
C MET A 252 -0.91 -11.28 22.45
N LEU A 253 -0.74 -9.94 22.36
CA LEU A 253 -0.38 -9.13 23.51
C LEU A 253 -1.35 -9.30 24.68
N SER A 254 -2.66 -9.26 24.40
CA SER A 254 -3.73 -9.35 25.40
C SER A 254 -3.83 -10.75 26.03
N LEU A 255 -3.48 -11.80 25.30
CA LEU A 255 -3.50 -13.18 25.78
C LEU A 255 -2.31 -13.49 26.69
N TYR A 256 -1.12 -12.97 26.36
CA TYR A 256 0.09 -13.31 27.09
C TYR A 256 0.39 -12.39 28.26
N LEU A 257 0.03 -11.11 28.16
CA LEU A 257 0.39 -10.13 29.19
C LEU A 257 -0.84 -9.39 29.73
N GLN A 258 -0.79 -9.09 31.02
CA GLN A 258 -1.74 -8.19 31.66
C GLN A 258 -1.54 -6.76 31.16
N GLU A 259 -2.57 -5.92 31.24
CA GLU A 259 -2.55 -4.57 30.69
C GLU A 259 -1.41 -3.69 31.21
N GLU A 260 -1.06 -3.85 32.48
CA GLU A 260 0.03 -3.12 33.12
C GLU A 260 1.42 -3.45 32.57
N LYS A 261 1.59 -4.63 31.97
CA LYS A 261 2.84 -5.16 31.42
C LYS A 261 2.94 -5.02 29.90
N ARG A 262 1.95 -4.39 29.29
CA ARG A 262 1.90 -4.19 27.85
C ARG A 262 2.96 -3.21 27.37
N LYS A 263 3.51 -3.46 26.19
CA LYS A 263 4.44 -2.58 25.48
C LYS A 263 5.72 -2.22 26.24
N LYS A 264 6.11 -3.03 27.21
CA LYS A 264 7.30 -2.82 28.04
C LYS A 264 8.19 -4.05 28.02
N TYR A 265 9.48 -3.82 28.13
CA TYR A 265 10.42 -4.86 28.49
C TYR A 265 10.28 -5.17 29.98
N LEU A 266 10.15 -6.46 30.31
CA LEU A 266 9.97 -6.92 31.68
C LEU A 266 11.31 -7.37 32.24
N GLU A 267 11.67 -6.90 33.45
CA GLU A 267 12.85 -7.39 34.19
C GLU A 267 12.63 -8.84 34.63
N GLU A 268 11.42 -9.20 35.03
CA GLU A 268 11.00 -10.56 35.35
C GLU A 268 10.12 -11.15 34.29
N ALA A 269 10.60 -12.23 33.67
CA ALA A 269 9.84 -12.88 32.57
C ALA A 269 8.59 -13.60 33.08
N VAL A 270 7.54 -13.58 32.27
CA VAL A 270 6.30 -14.30 32.51
C VAL A 270 6.43 -15.74 31.99
N LEU A 271 6.41 -16.72 32.90
CA LEU A 271 6.47 -18.13 32.52
C LEU A 271 5.12 -18.56 31.87
N MET A 272 5.21 -19.07 30.66
CA MET A 272 4.12 -19.70 29.91
C MET A 272 4.26 -21.22 29.98
N THR A 273 3.28 -21.87 30.62
CA THR A 273 3.20 -23.32 30.75
C THR A 273 2.19 -23.91 29.79
N SER A 274 2.30 -25.20 29.50
CA SER A 274 1.35 -25.93 28.65
C SER A 274 -0.09 -25.79 29.16
N ASP A 275 -0.30 -25.80 30.49
CA ASP A 275 -1.64 -25.68 31.08
C ASP A 275 -2.27 -24.31 30.82
N LYS A 276 -1.46 -23.22 30.91
CA LYS A 276 -1.94 -21.87 30.60
C LYS A 276 -2.39 -21.75 29.15
N ILE A 277 -1.57 -22.25 28.21
CA ILE A 277 -1.86 -22.17 26.78
C ILE A 277 -3.04 -23.06 26.40
N SER A 278 -3.10 -24.28 26.95
CA SER A 278 -4.26 -25.18 26.78
C SER A 278 -5.54 -24.57 27.30
N GLY A 279 -5.48 -23.87 28.45
CA GLY A 279 -6.64 -23.12 28.99
C GLY A 279 -7.10 -22.00 28.05
N MET A 280 -6.15 -21.24 27.43
CA MET A 280 -6.50 -20.22 26.42
C MET A 280 -7.14 -20.83 25.18
N LEU A 281 -6.66 -21.97 24.71
CA LEU A 281 -7.21 -22.68 23.55
C LEU A 281 -8.58 -23.26 23.81
N ALA A 282 -8.86 -23.74 25.02
CA ALA A 282 -10.12 -24.35 25.40
C ALA A 282 -11.26 -23.33 25.54
N ASP A 283 -10.94 -22.07 25.85
CA ASP A 283 -11.92 -21.00 26.06
C ASP A 283 -12.23 -20.25 24.76
N SER A 284 -12.95 -20.90 23.86
CA SER A 284 -13.32 -20.33 22.55
C SER A 284 -14.21 -19.09 22.68
N ASP A 285 -15.05 -19.00 23.71
CA ASP A 285 -15.94 -17.87 23.94
C ASP A 285 -15.13 -16.63 24.31
N ARG A 286 -14.16 -16.78 25.17
CA ARG A 286 -13.22 -15.70 25.53
C ARG A 286 -12.37 -15.25 24.34
N LEU A 287 -11.89 -16.19 23.52
CA LEU A 287 -11.16 -15.85 22.28
C LEU A 287 -12.04 -15.06 21.32
N TRP A 288 -13.29 -15.46 21.14
CA TRP A 288 -14.23 -14.73 20.29
C TRP A 288 -14.58 -13.35 20.84
N GLN A 289 -14.79 -13.23 22.15
CA GLN A 289 -15.04 -11.95 22.80
C GLN A 289 -13.83 -11.01 22.62
N LEU A 290 -12.60 -11.51 22.85
CA LEU A 290 -11.38 -10.73 22.61
C LEU A 290 -11.25 -10.29 21.16
N THR A 291 -11.54 -11.20 20.20
CA THR A 291 -11.56 -10.88 18.77
C THR A 291 -12.54 -9.75 18.47
N THR A 292 -13.76 -9.86 19.00
CA THR A 292 -14.82 -8.85 18.80
C THR A 292 -14.38 -7.49 19.31
N ARG A 293 -13.88 -7.44 20.55
CA ARG A 293 -13.38 -6.18 21.17
C ARG A 293 -12.25 -5.56 20.37
N THR A 294 -11.27 -6.38 19.94
CA THR A 294 -10.11 -5.88 19.21
C THR A 294 -10.49 -5.39 17.81
N VAL A 295 -11.38 -6.08 17.10
CA VAL A 295 -11.91 -5.62 15.80
C VAL A 295 -12.67 -4.29 15.98
N ASN A 296 -13.56 -4.21 16.96
CA ASN A 296 -14.33 -2.99 17.23
C ASN A 296 -13.41 -1.81 17.59
N LYS A 297 -12.35 -2.07 18.37
CA LYS A 297 -11.37 -1.06 18.75
C LYS A 297 -10.51 -0.57 17.57
N LEU A 298 -9.93 -1.48 16.78
CA LEU A 298 -8.90 -1.14 15.78
C LEU A 298 -9.46 -0.84 14.39
N HIS A 299 -10.56 -1.48 14.00
CA HIS A 299 -11.16 -1.26 12.69
C HIS A 299 -12.30 -0.24 12.75
N PHE A 300 -13.26 -0.43 13.67
CA PHE A 300 -14.40 0.49 13.79
C PHE A 300 -14.13 1.68 14.69
N ASN A 301 -13.00 1.72 15.41
CA ASN A 301 -12.63 2.79 16.35
C ASN A 301 -13.72 3.09 17.39
N MET A 302 -14.41 2.05 17.85
CA MET A 302 -15.49 2.17 18.83
C MET A 302 -14.96 2.58 20.22
N ARG A 303 -15.80 3.23 21.01
CA ARG A 303 -15.50 3.60 22.41
C ARG A 303 -15.49 2.35 23.30
N ASN A 304 -14.82 2.44 24.43
CA ASN A 304 -14.69 1.29 25.36
C ASN A 304 -16.02 0.63 25.75
N GLU A 305 -17.08 1.42 25.85
CA GLU A 305 -18.44 0.97 26.21
C GLU A 305 -19.11 0.16 25.10
N GLU A 306 -18.67 0.28 23.86
CA GLU A 306 -19.25 -0.33 22.66
C GLU A 306 -18.44 -1.50 22.12
N LEU A 307 -17.28 -1.82 22.76
CA LEU A 307 -16.37 -2.84 22.25
C LEU A 307 -16.96 -4.25 22.22
N ASP A 308 -17.96 -4.53 23.04
CA ASP A 308 -18.63 -5.84 23.08
C ASP A 308 -19.79 -5.98 22.06
N THR A 309 -19.98 -4.98 21.18
CA THR A 309 -20.98 -5.03 20.11
C THR A 309 -20.70 -6.21 19.17
N PRO A 310 -21.68 -7.08 18.91
CA PRO A 310 -21.45 -8.26 18.08
C PRO A 310 -21.05 -7.91 16.65
N LEU A 311 -20.03 -8.59 16.13
CA LEU A 311 -19.60 -8.43 14.74
C LEU A 311 -20.66 -8.96 13.78
N SER A 312 -20.87 -8.24 12.67
CA SER A 312 -21.81 -8.60 11.61
C SER A 312 -21.16 -8.58 10.23
N GLY A 313 -21.83 -9.18 9.24
CA GLY A 313 -21.40 -9.14 7.84
C GLY A 313 -19.96 -9.61 7.62
N ALA A 314 -19.21 -8.86 6.81
CA ALA A 314 -17.83 -9.16 6.46
C ALA A 314 -16.89 -9.16 7.67
N ALA A 315 -17.10 -8.26 8.65
CA ALA A 315 -16.27 -8.18 9.84
C ALA A 315 -16.33 -9.46 10.69
N LYS A 316 -17.49 -10.13 10.75
CA LYS A 316 -17.64 -11.41 11.43
C LYS A 316 -16.81 -12.52 10.78
N ILE A 317 -16.78 -12.56 9.43
CA ILE A 317 -16.00 -13.55 8.67
C ILE A 317 -14.50 -13.32 8.89
N VAL A 318 -14.06 -12.07 8.79
CA VAL A 318 -12.64 -11.73 9.00
C VAL A 318 -12.24 -11.95 10.45
N GLY A 319 -13.10 -11.60 11.43
CA GLY A 319 -12.87 -11.88 12.85
C GLY A 319 -12.70 -13.38 13.12
N ALA A 320 -13.53 -14.23 12.53
CA ALA A 320 -13.40 -15.67 12.67
C ALA A 320 -12.07 -16.20 12.09
N ARG A 321 -11.62 -15.65 10.95
CA ARG A 321 -10.32 -15.98 10.37
C ARG A 321 -9.17 -15.54 11.26
N ILE A 322 -9.23 -14.35 11.84
CA ILE A 322 -8.19 -13.87 12.76
C ILE A 322 -8.14 -14.73 14.02
N MET A 323 -9.29 -15.09 14.59
CA MET A 323 -9.36 -16.01 15.74
C MET A 323 -8.71 -17.36 15.42
N GLU A 324 -8.94 -17.93 14.23
CA GLU A 324 -8.28 -19.15 13.77
C GLU A 324 -6.77 -18.98 13.66
N GLN A 325 -6.29 -17.83 13.19
CA GLN A 325 -4.86 -17.51 13.12
C GLN A 325 -4.24 -17.44 14.52
N VAL A 326 -4.90 -16.81 15.49
CA VAL A 326 -4.48 -16.78 16.90
C VAL A 326 -4.42 -18.20 17.48
N GLN A 327 -5.41 -19.04 17.22
CA GLN A 327 -5.40 -20.43 17.67
C GLN A 327 -4.22 -21.21 17.08
N ARG A 328 -3.84 -20.97 15.82
CA ARG A 328 -2.64 -21.57 15.21
C ARG A 328 -1.36 -21.17 15.93
N VAL A 329 -1.21 -19.90 16.29
CA VAL A 329 -0.07 -19.41 17.08
C VAL A 329 -0.04 -20.10 18.42
N LEU A 330 -1.16 -20.15 19.15
CA LEU A 330 -1.26 -20.82 20.44
C LEU A 330 -0.96 -22.33 20.35
N CYS A 331 -1.42 -23.01 19.31
CA CYS A 331 -1.10 -24.42 19.06
C CYS A 331 0.40 -24.64 18.80
N HIS A 332 1.07 -23.71 18.12
CA HIS A 332 2.51 -23.75 17.93
C HIS A 332 3.24 -23.54 19.27
N ASP A 333 2.86 -22.52 20.02
CA ASP A 333 3.44 -22.19 21.32
C ASP A 333 3.22 -23.29 22.38
N LEU A 334 2.10 -24.00 22.31
CA LEU A 334 1.86 -25.16 23.17
C LEU A 334 2.94 -26.25 23.05
N ARG A 335 3.51 -26.41 21.85
CA ARG A 335 4.59 -27.39 21.62
C ARG A 335 5.93 -26.90 22.13
N LEU A 336 6.13 -25.59 22.19
CA LEU A 336 7.34 -24.97 22.69
C LEU A 336 7.34 -24.78 24.21
N ALA A 337 6.17 -24.91 24.84
CA ALA A 337 6.03 -24.72 26.29
C ALA A 337 6.82 -25.76 27.08
N PRO A 338 7.47 -25.37 28.20
CA PRO A 338 7.44 -24.04 28.81
C PRO A 338 8.39 -23.04 28.13
N PHE A 339 7.99 -21.76 28.05
CA PHE A 339 8.83 -20.64 27.62
C PHE A 339 8.61 -19.40 28.50
N LYS A 340 9.50 -18.42 28.42
CA LYS A 340 9.46 -17.23 29.27
C LYS A 340 9.34 -15.99 28.39
N ILE A 341 8.30 -15.16 28.60
CA ILE A 341 8.06 -13.91 27.83
C ILE A 341 8.66 -12.74 28.61
N TYR A 342 9.56 -11.98 27.96
CA TYR A 342 10.12 -10.72 28.44
C TYR A 342 9.34 -9.50 27.94
N GLY A 343 8.48 -9.66 26.92
CA GLY A 343 7.59 -8.61 26.45
C GLY A 343 6.92 -8.94 25.14
N CYS A 344 5.79 -8.27 24.91
CA CYS A 344 5.07 -8.27 23.66
C CYS A 344 4.81 -6.84 23.24
N GLU A 345 4.91 -6.55 21.91
CA GLU A 345 4.76 -5.20 21.36
C GLU A 345 5.64 -4.19 22.10
N ILE A 346 6.91 -4.56 22.36
CA ILE A 346 7.83 -3.71 23.13
C ILE A 346 8.15 -2.46 22.32
N GLU A 347 7.66 -1.31 22.77
CA GLU A 347 7.99 -0.02 22.16
C GLU A 347 9.02 0.72 23.04
N GLU A 348 10.23 0.88 22.52
CA GLU A 348 11.28 1.65 23.20
C GLU A 348 11.95 2.63 22.24
N THR A 349 12.49 3.71 22.83
CA THR A 349 13.38 4.64 22.14
C THR A 349 14.75 4.57 22.80
N LEU A 350 15.78 4.29 21.98
CA LEU A 350 17.16 4.24 22.42
C LEU A 350 17.95 5.38 21.77
N ARG A 351 18.88 5.92 22.53
CA ARG A 351 19.91 6.81 22.01
C ARG A 351 21.20 6.00 21.85
N ILE A 352 21.67 5.91 20.61
CA ILE A 352 22.79 5.07 20.23
C ILE A 352 23.94 5.95 19.79
N LYS A 353 25.12 5.71 20.37
CA LYS A 353 26.35 6.34 19.92
C LYS A 353 26.98 5.53 18.80
N LEU A 354 27.13 6.14 17.64
CA LEU A 354 27.78 5.53 16.49
C LEU A 354 29.32 5.62 16.61
N PRO A 355 30.08 4.76 15.90
CA PRO A 355 31.53 4.86 15.84
C PRO A 355 32.04 6.20 15.32
N SER A 356 31.28 6.88 14.49
CA SER A 356 31.54 8.25 14.01
C SER A 356 31.49 9.31 15.11
N GLY A 357 31.03 8.96 16.32
CA GLY A 357 30.85 9.85 17.44
C GLY A 357 29.48 10.53 17.49
N ARG A 358 28.59 10.27 16.53
CA ARG A 358 27.21 10.79 16.51
C ARG A 358 26.32 10.04 17.46
N ASP A 359 25.47 10.75 18.19
CA ASP A 359 24.39 10.18 18.98
C ASP A 359 23.09 10.27 18.17
N VAL A 360 22.47 9.14 17.89
CA VAL A 360 21.23 9.05 17.07
C VAL A 360 20.10 8.40 17.86
N ASN A 361 18.87 8.81 17.56
CA ASN A 361 17.69 8.25 18.21
C ASN A 361 17.11 7.10 17.37
N PHE A 362 16.78 5.99 18.04
CA PHE A 362 16.10 4.84 17.46
C PHE A 362 14.80 4.57 18.20
N LYS A 363 13.71 4.38 17.44
CA LYS A 363 12.46 3.80 17.94
C LYS A 363 12.31 2.40 17.36
N PHE A 364 12.04 1.42 18.20
CA PHE A 364 11.75 0.06 17.76
C PHE A 364 10.49 -0.48 18.41
N ALA A 365 9.87 -1.41 17.74
CA ALA A 365 8.76 -2.20 18.26
C ALA A 365 9.08 -3.66 17.96
N ILE A 366 9.23 -4.47 19.02
CA ILE A 366 9.45 -5.91 18.91
C ILE A 366 8.13 -6.59 19.26
N ASP A 367 7.60 -7.39 18.34
CA ASP A 367 6.30 -8.05 18.52
C ASP A 367 6.34 -8.99 19.74
N ARG A 368 7.41 -9.78 19.88
CA ARG A 368 7.60 -10.64 21.04
C ARG A 368 9.09 -10.91 21.30
N LEU A 369 9.48 -10.78 22.55
CA LEU A 369 10.79 -11.19 23.08
C LEU A 369 10.58 -12.25 24.14
N ASP A 370 11.15 -13.43 23.93
CA ASP A 370 11.01 -14.57 24.84
C ASP A 370 12.30 -15.38 24.98
N GLU A 371 12.32 -16.33 25.92
CA GLU A 371 13.28 -17.43 26.00
C GLU A 371 12.56 -18.76 25.79
N VAL A 372 13.09 -19.55 24.88
CA VAL A 372 12.62 -20.93 24.63
C VAL A 372 13.71 -21.92 24.99
N LYS A 373 13.33 -23.15 25.31
CA LYS A 373 14.25 -24.21 25.63
C LYS A 373 14.59 -25.00 24.37
N ILE A 374 15.85 -24.87 23.90
CA ILE A 374 16.39 -25.58 22.74
C ILE A 374 17.55 -26.44 23.23
N ASP A 375 17.50 -27.73 22.91
CA ASP A 375 18.52 -28.71 23.34
C ASP A 375 18.85 -28.66 24.87
N GLY A 376 17.83 -28.31 25.66
CA GLY A 376 17.96 -28.24 27.13
C GLY A 376 18.41 -26.88 27.68
N GLU A 377 18.87 -25.95 26.85
CA GLU A 377 19.32 -24.62 27.23
C GLU A 377 18.29 -23.55 26.91
N TRP A 378 18.20 -22.50 27.73
CA TRP A 378 17.38 -21.33 27.46
C TRP A 378 18.07 -20.44 26.45
N ARG A 379 17.35 -20.13 25.35
CA ARG A 379 17.83 -19.27 24.27
C ARG A 379 16.89 -18.07 24.11
N LEU A 380 17.45 -16.86 24.17
CA LEU A 380 16.72 -15.63 23.92
C LEU A 380 16.26 -15.61 22.44
N ARG A 381 15.00 -15.21 22.22
CA ARG A 381 14.41 -15.22 20.89
C ARG A 381 13.57 -13.96 20.63
N ILE A 382 13.76 -13.38 19.45
CA ILE A 382 12.86 -12.38 18.86
C ILE A 382 11.91 -13.10 17.92
N VAL A 383 10.61 -12.88 18.11
CA VAL A 383 9.56 -13.39 17.23
C VAL A 383 8.81 -12.22 16.63
N ASP A 384 8.62 -12.25 15.31
CA ASP A 384 7.82 -11.29 14.53
C ASP A 384 6.66 -12.04 13.86
N TYR A 385 5.42 -11.57 14.06
CA TYR A 385 4.23 -12.22 13.52
C TYR A 385 3.93 -11.70 12.11
N LYS A 386 3.81 -12.61 11.13
CA LYS A 386 3.45 -12.25 9.76
C LYS A 386 2.21 -13.01 9.29
N THR A 387 1.19 -12.25 8.90
CA THR A 387 -0.06 -12.78 8.32
C THR A 387 -0.04 -12.83 6.80
N GLY A 388 0.99 -12.24 6.17
CA GLY A 388 1.21 -12.21 4.73
C GLY A 388 2.28 -13.20 4.25
N LYS A 389 2.69 -13.05 3.01
CA LYS A 389 3.80 -13.85 2.44
C LYS A 389 5.12 -13.43 3.08
N ILE A 390 5.89 -14.41 3.50
CA ILE A 390 7.23 -14.21 4.03
C ILE A 390 8.31 -14.50 2.98
N LYS A 391 9.44 -13.83 3.12
CA LYS A 391 10.66 -14.03 2.34
C LYS A 391 11.84 -13.87 3.29
N LEU A 392 12.47 -14.98 3.62
CA LEU A 392 13.54 -15.09 4.61
C LEU A 392 14.82 -15.68 4.02
N SER A 393 15.09 -15.41 2.76
CA SER A 393 16.30 -15.90 2.10
C SER A 393 17.04 -14.77 1.40
N ALA A 394 18.36 -14.79 1.50
CA ALA A 394 19.27 -13.96 0.74
C ALA A 394 20.47 -14.80 0.31
N ASP A 395 21.09 -14.48 -0.81
CA ASP A 395 22.28 -15.21 -1.24
C ASP A 395 23.52 -14.80 -0.42
N THR A 396 23.58 -13.54 0.02
CA THR A 396 24.67 -13.03 0.86
C THR A 396 24.18 -11.97 1.88
N LEU A 397 25.01 -11.66 2.88
CA LEU A 397 24.74 -10.55 3.82
C LEU A 397 24.79 -9.17 3.13
N GLU A 398 25.58 -9.04 2.07
CA GLU A 398 25.61 -7.83 1.26
C GLU A 398 24.26 -7.56 0.59
N GLU A 399 23.57 -8.59 0.10
CA GLU A 399 22.22 -8.45 -0.45
C GLU A 399 21.21 -8.03 0.61
N VAL A 400 21.35 -8.53 1.84
CA VAL A 400 20.54 -8.07 2.97
C VAL A 400 20.72 -6.57 3.17
N MET A 401 21.93 -6.05 3.04
CA MET A 401 22.21 -4.62 3.20
C MET A 401 21.85 -3.79 1.96
N ALA A 402 21.94 -4.35 0.75
CA ALA A 402 21.68 -3.65 -0.51
C ALA A 402 20.19 -3.37 -0.80
N GLY A 403 19.27 -3.88 0.01
CA GLY A 403 17.85 -3.56 -0.13
C GLY A 403 17.09 -4.48 -1.09
N ASP A 404 17.51 -5.73 -1.29
CA ASP A 404 16.68 -6.71 -1.99
C ASP A 404 15.36 -6.91 -1.21
N TYR A 405 14.24 -6.86 -1.94
CA TYR A 405 12.90 -7.04 -1.37
C TYR A 405 12.70 -8.43 -0.74
N ARG A 406 13.53 -9.42 -1.08
CA ARG A 406 13.52 -10.76 -0.50
C ARG A 406 14.09 -10.79 0.93
N SER A 407 14.89 -9.81 1.27
CA SER A 407 15.63 -9.71 2.53
C SER A 407 15.07 -8.66 3.51
N GLU A 408 13.94 -8.04 3.20
CA GLU A 408 13.34 -7.00 4.04
C GLU A 408 13.09 -7.47 5.48
N GLN A 409 12.55 -8.67 5.63
CA GLN A 409 12.22 -9.24 6.93
C GLN A 409 13.46 -9.69 7.70
N ILE A 410 14.49 -10.18 7.00
CA ILE A 410 15.80 -10.49 7.61
C ILE A 410 16.42 -9.22 8.17
N PHE A 411 16.45 -8.15 7.37
CA PHE A 411 16.97 -6.86 7.80
C PHE A 411 16.21 -6.32 9.03
N GLN A 412 14.89 -6.43 9.06
CA GLN A 412 14.06 -6.03 10.19
C GLN A 412 14.45 -6.79 11.46
N LEU A 413 14.50 -8.12 11.40
CA LEU A 413 14.85 -8.98 12.52
C LEU A 413 16.28 -8.70 13.05
N PHE A 414 17.25 -8.58 12.13
CA PHE A 414 18.64 -8.30 12.50
C PHE A 414 18.80 -6.89 13.06
N THR A 415 18.01 -5.92 12.60
CA THR A 415 17.97 -4.59 13.21
C THR A 415 17.47 -4.64 14.64
N TYR A 416 16.45 -5.43 14.93
CA TYR A 416 15.97 -5.62 16.30
C TYR A 416 17.00 -6.31 17.20
N ALA A 417 17.68 -7.34 16.69
CA ALA A 417 18.75 -8.01 17.41
C ALA A 417 19.91 -7.05 17.68
N TRP A 418 20.33 -6.26 16.69
CA TRP A 418 21.35 -5.22 16.85
C TRP A 418 20.94 -4.19 17.91
N LEU A 419 19.69 -3.73 17.93
CA LEU A 419 19.19 -2.78 18.93
C LEU A 419 19.23 -3.37 20.36
N LEU A 420 18.92 -4.66 20.51
CA LEU A 420 19.05 -5.34 21.82
C LEU A 420 20.51 -5.38 22.28
N THR A 421 21.49 -5.59 21.39
CA THR A 421 22.91 -5.53 21.75
C THR A 421 23.29 -4.14 22.23
N LYS A 422 22.81 -3.09 21.58
CA LYS A 422 23.09 -1.69 21.99
C LYS A 422 22.40 -1.31 23.30
N ARG A 423 21.21 -1.85 23.56
CA ARG A 423 20.48 -1.67 24.82
C ARG A 423 21.23 -2.28 26.03
N GLY A 424 21.87 -3.42 25.83
CA GLY A 424 22.61 -4.13 26.87
C GLY A 424 23.90 -3.42 27.32
N GLY A 425 24.33 -2.38 26.63
CA GLY A 425 25.64 -1.76 26.81
C GLY A 425 26.77 -2.74 26.46
N ASP A 426 28.02 -2.44 26.85
CA ASP A 426 29.19 -3.30 26.61
C ASP A 426 29.18 -4.66 27.36
N ARG A 427 28.01 -5.20 27.65
CA ARG A 427 27.83 -6.46 28.38
C ARG A 427 28.06 -7.71 27.52
N GLY A 428 29.01 -7.67 26.62
CA GLY A 428 29.40 -8.88 25.88
C GLY A 428 28.45 -9.30 24.77
N GLU A 429 28.79 -10.41 24.18
CA GLU A 429 28.09 -11.02 23.03
C GLU A 429 26.69 -11.46 23.45
N ILE A 430 25.66 -10.91 22.78
CA ILE A 430 24.28 -11.35 22.99
C ILE A 430 23.92 -12.39 21.92
N HIS A 431 23.61 -13.58 22.38
CA HIS A 431 23.09 -14.65 21.55
C HIS A 431 21.57 -14.53 21.43
N VAL A 432 21.07 -14.26 20.23
CA VAL A 432 19.65 -14.04 19.96
C VAL A 432 19.23 -14.82 18.73
N ARG A 433 18.26 -15.70 18.90
CA ARG A 433 17.57 -16.34 17.80
C ARG A 433 16.53 -15.39 17.22
N THR A 434 16.50 -15.22 15.92
CA THR A 434 15.49 -14.42 15.22
C THR A 434 14.57 -15.32 14.41
N GLU A 435 13.26 -15.19 14.60
CA GLU A 435 12.28 -16.08 13.99
C GLU A 435 11.03 -15.31 13.52
N ILE A 436 10.48 -15.70 12.39
CA ILE A 436 9.16 -15.24 11.95
C ILE A 436 8.13 -16.31 12.21
N TYR A 437 7.04 -15.93 12.82
CA TYR A 437 5.85 -16.75 12.87
C TYR A 437 5.03 -16.51 11.59
N ASP A 438 5.26 -17.38 10.59
CA ASP A 438 4.45 -17.45 9.34
C ASP A 438 3.07 -18.02 9.66
N VAL A 439 2.18 -17.17 10.14
CA VAL A 439 0.87 -17.59 10.64
C VAL A 439 0.07 -18.41 9.61
N PRO A 440 0.04 -18.08 8.31
CA PRO A 440 -0.57 -18.92 7.28
C PRO A 440 0.13 -20.27 7.10
N GLY A 441 1.46 -20.29 7.19
CA GLY A 441 2.30 -21.46 6.96
C GLY A 441 2.48 -22.38 8.17
N MET A 442 2.09 -21.97 9.37
CA MET A 442 2.27 -22.74 10.62
C MET A 442 1.68 -24.17 10.59
N LEU A 443 0.69 -24.41 9.75
CA LEU A 443 0.14 -25.76 9.54
C LEU A 443 1.19 -26.76 9.01
N LYS A 444 2.24 -26.26 8.34
CA LYS A 444 3.32 -27.08 7.77
C LYS A 444 4.41 -27.44 8.76
N MET A 445 4.33 -26.97 10.00
CA MET A 445 5.28 -27.23 11.09
C MET A 445 6.75 -26.89 10.77
N LYS A 446 6.98 -25.95 9.84
CA LYS A 446 8.33 -25.50 9.48
C LYS A 446 8.67 -24.25 10.27
N GLU A 447 9.82 -24.23 10.93
CA GLU A 447 10.40 -23.02 11.49
C GLU A 447 10.75 -22.05 10.37
N SER A 448 10.48 -20.78 10.57
CA SER A 448 10.78 -19.73 9.60
C SER A 448 11.93 -18.87 10.11
N LEU A 449 13.14 -19.34 9.85
CA LEU A 449 14.39 -18.71 10.22
C LEU A 449 15.04 -18.05 9.01
N PRO A 450 15.87 -17.00 9.20
CA PRO A 450 16.66 -16.42 8.14
C PRO A 450 17.59 -17.46 7.49
N GLU A 451 17.65 -17.44 6.16
CA GLU A 451 18.53 -18.28 5.35
C GLU A 451 19.45 -17.37 4.53
N ILE A 452 20.76 -17.55 4.65
CA ILE A 452 21.77 -16.78 3.90
C ILE A 452 22.72 -17.75 3.25
N GLY A 453 22.86 -17.70 1.92
CA GLY A 453 23.73 -18.60 1.16
C GLY A 453 23.33 -20.07 1.28
N LYS A 454 22.02 -20.36 1.52
CA LYS A 454 21.46 -21.71 1.79
C LYS A 454 21.77 -22.25 3.20
N GLU A 455 22.37 -21.46 4.06
CA GLU A 455 22.59 -21.79 5.46
C GLU A 455 21.56 -21.10 6.35
N ILE A 456 20.97 -21.84 7.29
CA ILE A 456 20.00 -21.30 8.24
C ILE A 456 20.77 -20.62 9.37
N ILE A 457 20.44 -19.36 9.63
CA ILE A 457 21.02 -18.59 10.71
C ILE A 457 20.21 -18.85 11.99
N TYR A 458 20.78 -19.62 12.89
CA TYR A 458 20.15 -19.96 14.16
C TYR A 458 20.39 -18.90 15.24
N ASP A 459 21.49 -18.17 15.15
CA ASP A 459 21.88 -17.14 16.10
C ASP A 459 22.36 -15.89 15.35
N TYR A 460 21.77 -14.73 15.66
CA TYR A 460 22.19 -13.45 15.09
C TYR A 460 23.69 -13.17 15.28
N TYR A 461 24.28 -13.69 16.38
CA TYR A 461 25.70 -13.54 16.67
C TYR A 461 26.61 -13.94 15.50
N GLU A 462 26.22 -14.93 14.70
CA GLU A 462 26.95 -15.38 13.51
C GLU A 462 27.14 -14.28 12.47
N CYS A 463 26.22 -13.31 12.42
CA CYS A 463 26.20 -12.20 11.46
C CYS A 463 26.47 -10.84 12.12
N ALA A 464 26.50 -10.76 13.44
CA ALA A 464 26.48 -9.51 14.21
C ALA A 464 27.59 -8.55 13.84
N GLY A 465 28.82 -9.05 13.66
CA GLY A 465 29.99 -8.21 13.37
C GLY A 465 29.88 -7.46 12.03
N TYR A 466 29.46 -8.18 10.97
CA TYR A 466 29.24 -7.58 9.67
C TYR A 466 28.03 -6.66 9.68
N PHE A 467 26.90 -7.15 10.19
CA PHE A 467 25.65 -6.39 10.18
C PHE A 467 25.76 -5.08 10.98
N SER A 468 26.37 -5.09 12.16
CA SER A 468 26.59 -3.89 12.98
C SER A 468 27.38 -2.84 12.25
N LYS A 469 28.48 -3.23 11.60
CA LYS A 469 29.33 -2.32 10.83
C LYS A 469 28.57 -1.66 9.69
N GLU A 470 27.83 -2.45 8.92
CA GLU A 470 27.13 -1.96 7.72
C GLU A 470 25.89 -1.11 8.07
N ILE A 471 25.12 -1.47 9.11
CA ILE A 471 23.97 -0.65 9.54
C ILE A 471 24.43 0.70 10.08
N GLU A 472 25.52 0.73 10.85
CA GLU A 472 26.12 1.98 11.37
C GLU A 472 26.65 2.86 10.24
N ALA A 473 27.33 2.28 9.25
CA ALA A 473 27.76 2.99 8.03
C ALA A 473 26.59 3.53 7.21
N MET A 474 25.50 2.74 7.12
CA MET A 474 24.27 3.17 6.45
C MET A 474 23.66 4.39 7.15
N ILE A 475 23.59 4.39 8.46
CA ILE A 475 23.07 5.51 9.25
C ILE A 475 23.95 6.75 9.07
N ASP A 476 25.27 6.61 9.14
CA ASP A 476 26.20 7.72 8.88
C ASP A 476 26.02 8.27 7.45
N GLY A 477 25.75 7.41 6.47
CA GLY A 477 25.45 7.81 5.10
C GLY A 477 24.20 8.71 4.98
N VAL A 478 23.23 8.60 5.90
CA VAL A 478 22.08 9.53 5.94
C VAL A 478 22.56 10.96 6.17
N PHE A 479 23.62 11.16 6.93
CA PHE A 479 24.17 12.49 7.25
C PHE A 479 25.23 12.93 6.21
N ASP A 480 26.12 12.04 5.81
CA ASP A 480 27.34 12.37 5.07
C ASP A 480 27.17 12.38 3.55
N ASN A 481 26.27 11.55 2.99
CA ASN A 481 26.05 11.55 1.54
C ASN A 481 25.53 12.91 1.07
N PRO A 482 26.02 13.45 -0.07
CA PRO A 482 25.64 14.78 -0.54
C PRO A 482 24.20 14.87 -1.02
N ARG A 483 23.58 13.74 -1.39
CA ARG A 483 22.20 13.67 -1.88
C ARG A 483 21.52 12.38 -1.47
N PHE A 484 20.20 12.38 -1.54
CA PHE A 484 19.40 11.17 -1.48
C PHE A 484 19.18 10.64 -2.90
N GLU A 485 19.63 9.42 -3.16
CA GLU A 485 19.54 8.80 -4.46
C GLU A 485 18.22 8.06 -4.66
N ALA A 486 17.67 8.17 -5.87
CA ALA A 486 16.51 7.38 -6.26
C ALA A 486 16.95 5.96 -6.64
N THR A 487 16.07 5.00 -6.35
CA THR A 487 16.31 3.61 -6.79
C THR A 487 16.39 3.51 -8.30
N ALA A 488 17.29 2.67 -8.80
CA ALA A 488 17.36 2.32 -10.22
C ALA A 488 16.27 1.31 -10.63
N ASP A 489 15.63 0.63 -9.66
CA ASP A 489 14.59 -0.37 -9.92
C ASP A 489 13.23 0.31 -10.18
N GLU A 490 12.87 0.46 -11.45
CA GLU A 490 11.58 1.01 -11.87
C GLU A 490 10.38 0.15 -11.41
N GLY A 491 10.56 -1.16 -11.23
CA GLY A 491 9.52 -2.05 -10.73
C GLY A 491 9.04 -1.65 -9.33
N ARG A 492 9.96 -1.20 -8.48
CA ARG A 492 9.62 -0.66 -7.15
C ARG A 492 8.84 0.64 -7.23
N CYS A 493 9.16 1.48 -8.21
CA CYS A 493 8.48 2.75 -8.41
C CYS A 493 7.00 2.56 -8.81
N MET A 494 6.67 1.49 -9.53
CA MET A 494 5.28 1.22 -9.94
C MET A 494 4.32 1.06 -8.75
N MET A 495 4.79 0.48 -7.65
CA MET A 495 4.00 0.25 -6.43
C MET A 495 4.21 1.34 -5.37
N CYS A 496 5.05 2.33 -5.65
CA CYS A 496 5.36 3.39 -4.70
C CYS A 496 4.24 4.46 -4.67
N GLY A 497 3.69 4.74 -3.50
CA GLY A 497 2.69 5.81 -3.32
C GLY A 497 3.20 7.22 -3.68
N LEU A 498 4.54 7.40 -3.69
CA LEU A 498 5.19 8.67 -4.00
C LEU A 498 5.63 8.82 -5.46
N LYS A 499 5.29 7.87 -6.35
CA LYS A 499 5.73 7.86 -7.75
C LYS A 499 5.41 9.16 -8.50
N ARG A 500 4.30 9.83 -8.15
CA ARG A 500 3.90 11.11 -8.75
C ARG A 500 4.89 12.23 -8.42
N LEU A 501 5.43 12.27 -7.20
CA LEU A 501 6.46 13.24 -6.81
C LEU A 501 7.76 12.98 -7.56
N CYS A 502 8.11 11.72 -7.76
CA CYS A 502 9.29 11.32 -8.52
C CYS A 502 9.10 11.39 -10.05
N ARG A 503 7.89 11.71 -10.55
CA ARG A 503 7.53 11.72 -11.99
C ARG A 503 7.87 10.40 -12.72
N ARG A 504 7.74 9.27 -12.01
CA ARG A 504 7.99 7.91 -12.51
C ARG A 504 6.71 7.08 -12.64
#